data_c0747de42e52e54dc238e1719772854c
#
_entry.id   c0747de42e52e54dc238e1719772854c
#
_cell.length_a   1.000
_cell.length_b   1.000
_cell.length_c   1.000
_cell.angle_alpha   90.00
_cell.angle_beta   90.00
_cell.angle_gamma   90.00
#
_symmetry.space_group_name_H-M   'P 1'
#
loop_
_entity.id
_entity.type
_entity.pdbx_description
1 polymer ?
#
loop_
_entity_poly.entity_id
_entity_poly.type
_entity_poly.pdbx_seq_one_letter_code
_entity_poly.pdbx_strand_id
1 'polypeptide(L)'
;MSQYQRLLLIINPLLRQSPALNHAAAVAKASGASLHIAALIPSLDILSLLEEGDRKVARASYLQEHRDWLKDQAEKMQGRGIEVTTEVAWADNMRQDILDHVTEMHPDLLIKQVQHEPVLKRAFFTPLDWRLLRHCPVPVYLVGAQSHALPQKVVAAVDVGDTEPSNSELNDRIILQASALALQCNAELHLLYACDIPAAFLADLGGGLTLSELTRELRKDLETSFLKLAARFGVPAECRHFITGHPVSALSEFAHEHQIDVIVMGRTQYGSLEKLLGSTTEHILYQVPCSILAV
;
A
#
# COMPACT_ATOMS: atom_id res chain seq x y z
N MET A 1 -0.06 -6.11 22.05
CA MET A 1 -0.20 -4.66 21.91
C MET A 1 -0.61 -4.38 20.48
N SER A 2 -1.55 -3.47 20.25
CA SER A 2 -1.90 -3.06 18.87
C SER A 2 -0.68 -2.38 18.24
N GLN A 3 -0.34 -2.74 16.99
CA GLN A 3 0.78 -2.12 16.28
C GLN A 3 0.41 -0.70 15.82
N TYR A 4 -0.84 -0.48 15.42
CA TYR A 4 -1.31 0.83 15.01
C TYR A 4 -1.98 1.56 16.17
N GLN A 5 -1.53 2.80 16.42
CA GLN A 5 -2.09 3.70 17.42
C GLN A 5 -2.68 4.95 16.77
N ARG A 6 -2.09 5.39 15.65
CA ARG A 6 -2.49 6.60 14.92
C ARG A 6 -2.54 6.31 13.41
N LEU A 7 -3.71 6.47 12.84
CA LEU A 7 -3.95 6.31 11.42
C LEU A 7 -4.19 7.68 10.78
N LEU A 8 -3.56 7.93 9.64
CA LEU A 8 -3.84 9.10 8.80
C LEU A 8 -4.53 8.63 7.52
N LEU A 9 -5.75 9.08 7.31
CA LEU A 9 -6.49 8.85 6.06
C LEU A 9 -6.49 10.13 5.22
N ILE A 10 -5.94 10.05 4.01
CA ILE A 10 -6.09 11.11 3.01
C ILE A 10 -7.24 10.77 2.08
N ILE A 11 -8.24 11.64 2.02
CA ILE A 11 -9.38 11.47 1.12
C ILE A 11 -9.45 12.58 0.06
N ASN A 12 -9.98 12.19 -1.10
CA ASN A 12 -10.47 13.15 -2.07
C ASN A 12 -11.93 13.46 -1.74
N PRO A 13 -12.27 14.67 -1.28
CA PRO A 13 -13.62 14.99 -0.82
C PRO A 13 -14.66 14.97 -1.95
N LEU A 14 -14.23 15.00 -3.22
CA LEU A 14 -15.13 14.82 -4.37
C LEU A 14 -15.71 13.40 -4.43
N LEU A 15 -15.03 12.43 -3.78
CA LEU A 15 -15.47 11.03 -3.69
C LEU A 15 -16.17 10.80 -2.35
N ARG A 16 -17.41 11.28 -2.21
CA ARG A 16 -18.21 11.16 -0.97
C ARG A 16 -18.45 9.72 -0.51
N GLN A 17 -18.32 8.74 -1.42
CA GLN A 17 -18.34 7.31 -1.11
C GLN A 17 -16.97 6.72 -1.44
N SER A 18 -16.08 6.72 -0.47
CA SER A 18 -14.74 6.18 -0.62
C SER A 18 -14.61 4.85 0.11
N PRO A 19 -14.21 3.74 -0.58
CA PRO A 19 -13.84 2.49 0.07
C PRO A 19 -12.77 2.71 1.15
N ALA A 20 -11.83 3.64 0.94
CA ALA A 20 -10.78 3.92 1.91
C ALA A 20 -11.33 4.51 3.22
N LEU A 21 -12.42 5.28 3.20
CA LEU A 21 -13.06 5.81 4.40
C LEU A 21 -13.63 4.68 5.27
N ASN A 22 -14.36 3.75 4.65
CA ASN A 22 -14.92 2.59 5.36
C ASN A 22 -13.82 1.66 5.86
N HIS A 23 -12.79 1.45 5.06
CA HIS A 23 -11.65 0.61 5.41
C HIS A 23 -10.85 1.20 6.58
N ALA A 24 -10.50 2.48 6.53
CA ALA A 24 -9.77 3.15 7.62
C ALA A 24 -10.57 3.13 8.93
N ALA A 25 -11.89 3.36 8.87
CA ALA A 25 -12.76 3.27 10.04
C ALA A 25 -12.81 1.84 10.62
N ALA A 26 -12.86 0.81 9.75
CA ALA A 26 -12.87 -0.58 10.20
C ALA A 26 -11.53 -0.99 10.83
N VAL A 27 -10.41 -0.61 10.23
CA VAL A 27 -9.06 -0.85 10.78
C VAL A 27 -8.86 -0.11 12.10
N ALA A 28 -9.27 1.17 12.18
CA ALA A 28 -9.21 1.95 13.42
C ALA A 28 -10.00 1.27 14.56
N LYS A 29 -11.21 0.81 14.26
CA LYS A 29 -12.04 0.10 15.23
C LYS A 29 -11.41 -1.22 15.67
N ALA A 30 -10.87 -1.99 14.75
CA ALA A 30 -10.26 -3.29 15.02
C ALA A 30 -8.96 -3.17 15.82
N SER A 31 -8.15 -2.12 15.56
CA SER A 31 -6.88 -1.87 16.24
C SER A 31 -7.02 -1.07 17.53
N GLY A 32 -8.12 -0.32 17.71
CA GLY A 32 -8.26 0.69 18.76
C GLY A 32 -7.44 1.96 18.50
N ALA A 33 -6.95 2.16 17.28
CA ALA A 33 -6.18 3.33 16.90
C ALA A 33 -7.06 4.56 16.72
N SER A 34 -6.51 5.75 17.02
CA SER A 34 -7.12 7.02 16.62
C SER A 34 -7.01 7.20 15.11
N LEU A 35 -8.00 7.84 14.49
CA LEU A 35 -8.07 8.09 13.06
C LEU A 35 -8.12 9.60 12.79
N HIS A 36 -7.12 10.13 12.10
CA HIS A 36 -7.19 11.46 11.53
C HIS A 36 -7.57 11.40 10.06
N ILE A 37 -8.57 12.18 9.65
CA ILE A 37 -9.03 12.24 8.26
C ILE A 37 -8.74 13.62 7.70
N ALA A 38 -7.82 13.71 6.77
CA ALA A 38 -7.50 14.93 6.05
C ALA A 38 -8.13 14.89 4.64
N ALA A 39 -9.07 15.80 4.42
CA ALA A 39 -9.68 16.04 3.12
C ALA A 39 -8.91 17.17 2.41
N LEU A 40 -8.01 16.80 1.52
CA LEU A 40 -7.17 17.74 0.77
C LEU A 40 -7.82 18.04 -0.60
N ILE A 41 -8.15 19.29 -0.83
CA ILE A 41 -8.84 19.77 -2.04
C ILE A 41 -7.82 20.40 -2.96
N PRO A 42 -7.60 19.85 -4.18
CA PRO A 42 -6.72 20.51 -5.15
C PRO A 42 -7.28 21.89 -5.56
N SER A 43 -6.39 22.83 -5.86
CA SER A 43 -6.78 24.12 -6.40
C SER A 43 -7.65 23.97 -7.64
N LEU A 44 -8.76 24.69 -7.67
CA LEU A 44 -9.71 24.68 -8.79
C LEU A 44 -9.42 25.87 -9.69
N ASP A 45 -8.82 25.64 -10.85
CA ASP A 45 -8.43 26.69 -11.81
C ASP A 45 -9.63 27.56 -12.22
N ILE A 46 -10.83 26.99 -12.29
CA ILE A 46 -12.04 27.73 -12.65
C ILE A 46 -12.35 28.88 -11.68
N LEU A 47 -11.93 28.78 -10.43
CA LEU A 47 -12.12 29.87 -9.46
C LEU A 47 -11.26 31.08 -9.76
N SER A 48 -10.22 30.95 -10.60
CA SER A 48 -9.40 32.08 -11.05
C SER A 48 -10.15 33.03 -11.99
N LEU A 49 -11.26 32.59 -12.59
CA LEU A 49 -12.12 33.39 -13.43
C LEU A 49 -13.01 34.36 -12.63
N LEU A 50 -13.14 34.17 -11.33
CA LEU A 50 -13.91 35.06 -10.44
C LEU A 50 -13.07 36.24 -9.99
N GLU A 51 -13.74 37.37 -9.72
CA GLU A 51 -13.12 38.47 -9.02
C GLU A 51 -12.63 38.08 -7.64
N GLU A 52 -11.65 38.78 -7.08
CA GLU A 52 -10.97 38.37 -5.86
C GLU A 52 -11.93 38.21 -4.66
N GLY A 53 -12.92 39.09 -4.54
CA GLY A 53 -13.94 39.02 -3.48
C GLY A 53 -14.80 37.76 -3.59
N ASP A 54 -15.34 37.53 -4.78
CA ASP A 54 -16.20 36.38 -5.06
C ASP A 54 -15.42 35.05 -4.96
N ARG A 55 -14.17 35.05 -5.37
CA ARG A 55 -13.27 33.92 -5.26
C ARG A 55 -13.06 33.52 -3.79
N LYS A 56 -12.80 34.49 -2.92
CA LYS A 56 -12.65 34.24 -1.47
C LYS A 56 -13.93 33.63 -0.86
N VAL A 57 -15.08 34.19 -1.22
CA VAL A 57 -16.38 33.68 -0.74
C VAL A 57 -16.63 32.27 -1.26
N ALA A 58 -16.43 32.03 -2.55
CA ALA A 58 -16.61 30.71 -3.16
C ALA A 58 -15.68 29.64 -2.52
N ARG A 59 -14.39 29.97 -2.31
CA ARG A 59 -13.44 29.09 -1.64
C ARG A 59 -13.86 28.77 -0.19
N ALA A 60 -14.31 29.78 0.57
CA ALA A 60 -14.74 29.59 1.94
C ALA A 60 -16.01 28.72 2.02
N SER A 61 -16.98 28.98 1.17
CA SER A 61 -18.23 28.21 1.10
C SER A 61 -17.97 26.76 0.71
N TYR A 62 -17.08 26.51 -0.25
CA TYR A 62 -16.70 25.17 -0.69
C TYR A 62 -16.02 24.37 0.44
N LEU A 63 -15.09 25.00 1.18
CA LEU A 63 -14.48 24.37 2.35
C LEU A 63 -15.52 24.05 3.43
N GLN A 64 -16.46 24.96 3.68
CA GLN A 64 -17.47 24.78 4.71
C GLN A 64 -18.39 23.58 4.40
N GLU A 65 -18.86 23.45 3.15
CA GLU A 65 -19.66 22.29 2.73
C GLU A 65 -18.95 20.97 2.99
N HIS A 66 -17.64 20.91 2.69
CA HIS A 66 -16.85 19.69 2.92
C HIS A 66 -16.57 19.44 4.40
N ARG A 67 -16.39 20.50 5.21
CA ARG A 67 -16.26 20.38 6.68
C ARG A 67 -17.53 19.82 7.30
N ASP A 68 -18.70 20.32 6.91
CA ASP A 68 -19.98 19.84 7.43
C ASP A 68 -20.20 18.36 7.08
N TRP A 69 -19.91 17.98 5.84
CA TRP A 69 -19.99 16.58 5.43
C TRP A 69 -19.02 15.68 6.21
N LEU A 70 -17.75 16.11 6.36
CA LEU A 70 -16.74 15.31 7.04
C LEU A 70 -17.01 15.19 8.54
N LYS A 71 -17.56 16.25 9.14
CA LYS A 71 -18.02 16.24 10.53
C LYS A 71 -19.13 15.19 10.75
N ASP A 72 -20.13 15.14 9.86
CA ASP A 72 -21.20 14.12 9.91
C ASP A 72 -20.62 12.69 9.81
N GLN A 73 -19.62 12.47 8.96
CA GLN A 73 -18.93 11.17 8.90
C GLN A 73 -18.16 10.84 10.19
N ALA A 74 -17.47 11.82 10.76
CA ALA A 74 -16.73 11.65 12.01
C ALA A 74 -17.67 11.34 13.19
N GLU A 75 -18.80 12.04 13.31
CA GLU A 75 -19.82 11.79 14.34
C GLU A 75 -20.36 10.34 14.26
N LYS A 76 -20.61 9.83 13.04
CA LYS A 76 -21.03 8.44 12.82
C LYS A 76 -19.96 7.43 13.26
N MET A 77 -18.69 7.72 13.06
CA MET A 77 -17.57 6.87 13.49
C MET A 77 -17.38 6.94 15.01
N GLN A 78 -17.46 8.13 15.59
CA GLN A 78 -17.40 8.33 17.06
C GLN A 78 -18.54 7.58 17.77
N GLY A 79 -19.74 7.58 17.21
CA GLY A 79 -20.87 6.79 17.69
C GLY A 79 -20.63 5.27 17.66
N ARG A 80 -19.62 4.81 16.90
CA ARG A 80 -19.16 3.41 16.87
C ARG A 80 -17.93 3.14 17.75
N GLY A 81 -17.51 4.15 18.54
CA GLY A 81 -16.39 4.05 19.48
C GLY A 81 -15.01 4.25 18.84
N ILE A 82 -14.92 4.91 17.68
CA ILE A 82 -13.65 5.26 17.04
C ILE A 82 -13.29 6.69 17.44
N GLU A 83 -12.06 6.91 17.92
CA GLU A 83 -11.53 8.26 18.14
C GLU A 83 -11.18 8.87 16.77
N VAL A 84 -11.92 9.93 16.35
CA VAL A 84 -11.77 10.54 15.02
C VAL A 84 -11.58 12.04 15.14
N THR A 85 -10.59 12.55 14.44
CA THR A 85 -10.37 13.97 14.16
C THR A 85 -10.38 14.23 12.67
N THR A 86 -10.76 15.45 12.26
CA THR A 86 -10.93 15.77 10.83
C THR A 86 -10.34 17.12 10.47
N GLU A 87 -9.83 17.23 9.26
CA GLU A 87 -9.36 18.46 8.66
C GLU A 87 -9.82 18.57 7.20
N VAL A 88 -10.14 19.79 6.76
CA VAL A 88 -10.42 20.11 5.36
C VAL A 88 -9.59 21.31 4.96
N ALA A 89 -8.70 21.15 4.00
CA ALA A 89 -7.79 22.19 3.54
C ALA A 89 -7.66 22.22 2.02
N TRP A 90 -7.31 23.39 1.48
CA TRP A 90 -6.83 23.48 0.10
C TRP A 90 -5.42 22.94 0.02
N ALA A 91 -5.14 22.15 -1.02
CA ALA A 91 -3.81 21.63 -1.32
C ALA A 91 -3.25 22.32 -2.57
N ASP A 92 -2.18 23.09 -2.38
CA ASP A 92 -1.47 23.72 -3.50
C ASP A 92 -0.47 22.73 -4.12
N ASN A 93 0.14 21.90 -3.28
CA ASN A 93 0.99 20.78 -3.68
C ASN A 93 0.60 19.50 -2.94
N MET A 94 -0.36 18.77 -3.51
CA MET A 94 -0.96 17.58 -2.89
C MET A 94 0.07 16.61 -2.27
N ARG A 95 1.20 16.37 -2.95
CA ARG A 95 2.25 15.48 -2.41
C ARG A 95 2.88 16.07 -1.16
N GLN A 96 3.30 17.34 -1.22
CA GLN A 96 3.99 17.99 -0.11
C GLN A 96 3.04 18.12 1.08
N ASP A 97 1.82 18.54 0.83
CA ASP A 97 0.81 18.72 1.88
C ASP A 97 0.52 17.40 2.61
N ILE A 98 0.47 16.25 1.89
CA ILE A 98 0.35 14.92 2.50
C ILE A 98 1.58 14.59 3.36
N LEU A 99 2.80 14.84 2.85
CA LEU A 99 4.03 14.54 3.58
C LEU A 99 4.20 15.44 4.82
N ASP A 100 3.73 16.68 4.75
CA ASP A 100 3.72 17.61 5.89
C ASP A 100 2.76 17.09 6.98
N HIS A 101 1.55 16.64 6.62
CA HIS A 101 0.63 15.98 7.57
C HIS A 101 1.25 14.74 8.21
N VAL A 102 1.96 13.90 7.43
CA VAL A 102 2.66 12.73 7.97
C VAL A 102 3.76 13.15 8.96
N THR A 103 4.48 14.23 8.63
CA THR A 103 5.57 14.74 9.48
C THR A 103 5.04 15.37 10.77
N GLU A 104 3.92 16.08 10.72
CA GLU A 104 3.32 16.75 11.88
C GLU A 104 2.61 15.77 12.82
N MET A 105 1.90 14.81 12.25
CA MET A 105 1.05 13.91 13.01
C MET A 105 1.74 12.62 13.47
N HIS A 106 2.86 12.26 12.85
CA HIS A 106 3.60 11.01 13.10
C HIS A 106 2.66 9.78 13.14
N PRO A 107 1.89 9.52 12.07
CA PRO A 107 1.02 8.34 12.04
C PRO A 107 1.85 7.06 11.90
N ASP A 108 1.29 5.94 12.34
CA ASP A 108 1.88 4.61 12.13
C ASP A 108 1.57 4.06 10.74
N LEU A 109 0.53 4.60 10.09
CA LEU A 109 0.05 4.18 8.79
C LEU A 109 -0.62 5.33 8.05
N LEU A 110 -0.20 5.58 6.80
CA LEU A 110 -0.90 6.44 5.86
C LEU A 110 -1.85 5.59 5.01
N ILE A 111 -3.14 5.93 5.01
CA ILE A 111 -4.18 5.26 4.22
C ILE A 111 -4.68 6.19 3.13
N LYS A 112 -4.82 5.69 1.92
CA LYS A 112 -5.34 6.44 0.77
C LYS A 112 -6.00 5.51 -0.23
N GLN A 113 -7.06 5.95 -0.90
CA GLN A 113 -7.60 5.20 -2.03
C GLN A 113 -6.68 5.31 -3.24
N VAL A 114 -6.47 4.19 -3.94
CA VAL A 114 -5.76 4.16 -5.22
C VAL A 114 -6.48 5.07 -6.22
N GLN A 115 -5.72 5.95 -6.86
CA GLN A 115 -6.24 6.79 -7.94
C GLN A 115 -5.85 6.21 -9.29
N HIS A 116 -6.85 5.69 -10.02
CA HIS A 116 -6.67 5.26 -11.41
C HIS A 116 -6.57 6.48 -12.33
N GLU A 117 -5.35 6.96 -12.53
CA GLU A 117 -5.10 8.02 -13.52
C GLU A 117 -5.14 7.45 -14.95
N PRO A 118 -5.66 8.21 -15.95
CA PRO A 118 -5.62 7.79 -17.35
C PRO A 118 -4.21 7.46 -17.82
N VAL A 119 -4.06 6.42 -18.67
CA VAL A 119 -2.76 5.92 -19.17
C VAL A 119 -1.94 7.05 -19.81
N LEU A 120 -2.57 7.94 -20.58
CA LEU A 120 -1.91 9.11 -21.17
C LEU A 120 -1.32 10.05 -20.12
N LYS A 121 -2.02 10.28 -19.01
CA LYS A 121 -1.53 11.15 -17.93
C LYS A 121 -0.33 10.52 -17.22
N ARG A 122 -0.36 9.20 -17.02
CA ARG A 122 0.76 8.44 -16.43
C ARG A 122 2.02 8.44 -17.27
N ALA A 123 1.89 8.53 -18.60
CA ALA A 123 3.04 8.58 -19.52
C ALA A 123 3.85 9.90 -19.40
N PHE A 124 3.24 10.98 -18.94
CA PHE A 124 3.88 12.31 -18.84
C PHE A 124 4.14 12.76 -17.40
N PHE A 125 3.41 12.22 -16.42
CA PHE A 125 3.51 12.63 -15.03
C PHE A 125 3.59 11.42 -14.11
N THR A 126 4.49 11.49 -13.12
CA THR A 126 4.57 10.45 -12.09
C THR A 126 3.33 10.52 -11.20
N PRO A 127 2.52 9.44 -11.12
CA PRO A 127 1.34 9.39 -10.28
C PRO A 127 1.63 9.74 -8.81
N LEU A 128 0.64 10.35 -8.14
CA LEU A 128 0.76 10.73 -6.73
C LEU A 128 1.07 9.50 -5.86
N ASP A 129 0.40 8.37 -6.11
CA ASP A 129 0.58 7.14 -5.33
C ASP A 129 2.03 6.63 -5.41
N TRP A 130 2.67 6.68 -6.59
CA TRP A 130 4.08 6.34 -6.74
C TRP A 130 5.01 7.27 -5.98
N ARG A 131 4.69 8.57 -5.97
CA ARG A 131 5.48 9.55 -5.21
C ARG A 131 5.37 9.33 -3.70
N LEU A 132 4.19 8.95 -3.22
CA LEU A 132 4.00 8.60 -1.80
C LEU A 132 4.74 7.32 -1.45
N LEU A 133 4.67 6.27 -2.29
CA LEU A 133 5.44 5.05 -2.10
C LEU A 133 6.95 5.30 -2.01
N ARG A 134 7.47 6.30 -2.74
CA ARG A 134 8.92 6.65 -2.74
C ARG A 134 9.35 7.50 -1.55
N HIS A 135 8.51 8.40 -1.10
CA HIS A 135 8.94 9.49 -0.20
C HIS A 135 8.26 9.50 1.16
N CYS A 136 7.18 8.76 1.34
CA CYS A 136 6.50 8.73 2.64
C CYS A 136 7.35 7.99 3.68
N PRO A 137 7.64 8.59 4.85
CA PRO A 137 8.49 7.95 5.86
C PRO A 137 7.80 6.81 6.61
N VAL A 138 6.47 6.70 6.52
CA VAL A 138 5.68 5.66 7.19
C VAL A 138 5.08 4.68 6.18
N PRO A 139 4.67 3.46 6.57
CA PRO A 139 3.97 2.54 5.70
C PRO A 139 2.77 3.19 5.00
N VAL A 140 2.56 2.84 3.72
CA VAL A 140 1.49 3.40 2.89
C VAL A 140 0.52 2.31 2.50
N TYR A 141 -0.74 2.47 2.91
CA TYR A 141 -1.83 1.56 2.58
C TYR A 141 -2.71 2.15 1.47
N LEU A 142 -2.58 1.60 0.30
CA LEU A 142 -3.33 1.99 -0.89
C LEU A 142 -4.54 1.08 -1.04
N VAL A 143 -5.72 1.62 -0.76
CA VAL A 143 -6.99 0.87 -0.77
C VAL A 143 -7.52 0.76 -2.19
N GLY A 144 -7.74 -0.47 -2.65
CA GLY A 144 -8.32 -0.78 -3.95
C GLY A 144 -9.82 -0.47 -4.02
N ALA A 145 -10.36 -0.36 -5.24
CA ALA A 145 -11.77 0.00 -5.45
C ALA A 145 -12.76 -1.08 -4.97
N GLN A 146 -12.35 -2.35 -4.97
CA GLN A 146 -13.19 -3.50 -4.62
C GLN A 146 -12.84 -4.11 -3.25
N SER A 147 -12.13 -3.35 -2.40
CA SER A 147 -11.69 -3.86 -1.09
C SER A 147 -12.86 -4.03 -0.12
N HIS A 148 -12.83 -5.13 0.63
CA HIS A 148 -13.68 -5.29 1.81
C HIS A 148 -13.34 -4.21 2.85
N ALA A 149 -14.32 -3.82 3.66
CA ALA A 149 -14.08 -2.84 4.72
C ALA A 149 -13.03 -3.34 5.72
N LEU A 150 -13.02 -4.63 6.03
CA LEU A 150 -12.00 -5.30 6.83
C LEU A 150 -11.43 -6.47 6.03
N PRO A 151 -10.10 -6.57 5.84
CA PRO A 151 -9.50 -7.67 5.10
C PRO A 151 -9.69 -9.00 5.81
N GLN A 152 -9.89 -10.06 5.05
CA GLN A 152 -10.02 -11.45 5.51
C GLN A 152 -8.78 -12.27 5.16
N LYS A 153 -8.07 -11.91 4.08
CA LYS A 153 -6.85 -12.58 3.63
C LYS A 153 -5.76 -11.58 3.32
N VAL A 154 -4.63 -11.74 3.98
CA VAL A 154 -3.44 -10.89 3.85
C VAL A 154 -2.29 -11.73 3.32
N VAL A 155 -1.63 -11.29 2.25
CA VAL A 155 -0.43 -11.94 1.71
C VAL A 155 0.79 -11.09 1.99
N ALA A 156 1.81 -11.67 2.62
CA ALA A 156 3.15 -11.12 2.69
C ALA A 156 3.95 -11.57 1.45
N ALA A 157 4.24 -10.66 0.54
CA ALA A 157 5.03 -10.92 -0.66
C ALA A 157 6.52 -10.65 -0.36
N VAL A 158 7.32 -11.71 -0.29
CA VAL A 158 8.75 -11.65 0.07
C VAL A 158 9.65 -11.97 -1.13
N ASP A 159 10.92 -11.58 -1.02
CA ASP A 159 11.95 -11.96 -1.97
C ASP A 159 13.08 -12.70 -1.23
N VAL A 160 13.28 -13.97 -1.56
CA VAL A 160 14.38 -14.80 -1.02
C VAL A 160 15.49 -15.03 -2.04
N GLY A 161 15.38 -14.45 -3.22
CA GLY A 161 16.39 -14.53 -4.29
C GLY A 161 17.57 -13.57 -4.08
N ASP A 162 17.34 -12.48 -3.37
CA ASP A 162 18.38 -11.52 -3.01
C ASP A 162 18.90 -11.83 -1.60
N THR A 163 20.20 -12.12 -1.50
CA THR A 163 20.89 -12.52 -0.26
C THR A 163 21.48 -11.33 0.52
N GLU A 164 21.30 -10.12 0.04
CA GLU A 164 21.76 -8.91 0.75
C GLU A 164 21.09 -8.80 2.14
N PRO A 165 21.84 -8.41 3.18
CA PRO A 165 21.29 -8.25 4.53
C PRO A 165 20.08 -7.31 4.59
N SER A 166 20.11 -6.22 3.80
CA SER A 166 19.03 -5.24 3.70
C SER A 166 17.72 -5.87 3.19
N ASN A 167 17.80 -6.85 2.30
CA ASN A 167 16.64 -7.57 1.80
C ASN A 167 16.06 -8.53 2.85
N SER A 168 16.93 -9.18 3.65
CA SER A 168 16.47 -10.01 4.77
C SER A 168 15.70 -9.18 5.80
N GLU A 169 16.19 -7.99 6.15
CA GLU A 169 15.51 -7.06 7.07
C GLU A 169 14.19 -6.55 6.48
N LEU A 170 14.14 -6.33 5.16
CA LEU A 170 12.91 -5.94 4.47
C LEU A 170 11.87 -7.06 4.50
N ASN A 171 12.26 -8.31 4.25
CA ASN A 171 11.38 -9.46 4.36
C ASN A 171 10.79 -9.59 5.78
N ASP A 172 11.62 -9.38 6.81
CA ASP A 172 11.16 -9.41 8.20
C ASP A 172 10.13 -8.32 8.47
N ARG A 173 10.36 -7.08 7.98
CA ARG A 173 9.40 -5.98 8.11
C ARG A 173 8.09 -6.29 7.37
N ILE A 174 8.15 -6.84 6.15
CA ILE A 174 6.97 -7.22 5.38
C ILE A 174 6.13 -8.22 6.17
N ILE A 175 6.75 -9.30 6.67
CA ILE A 175 6.03 -10.35 7.39
C ILE A 175 5.46 -9.82 8.72
N LEU A 176 6.21 -9.01 9.46
CA LEU A 176 5.73 -8.43 10.72
C LEU A 176 4.55 -7.49 10.50
N GLN A 177 4.57 -6.66 9.46
CA GLN A 177 3.47 -5.76 9.11
C GLN A 177 2.24 -6.55 8.64
N ALA A 178 2.43 -7.57 7.81
CA ALA A 178 1.37 -8.45 7.36
C ALA A 178 0.72 -9.21 8.54
N SER A 179 1.55 -9.77 9.43
CA SER A 179 1.10 -10.48 10.63
C SER A 179 0.30 -9.58 11.56
N ALA A 180 0.76 -8.34 11.76
CA ALA A 180 0.06 -7.39 12.62
C ALA A 180 -1.29 -6.98 12.03
N LEU A 181 -1.34 -6.70 10.72
CA LEU A 181 -2.60 -6.39 10.05
C LEU A 181 -3.57 -7.59 10.12
N ALA A 182 -3.09 -8.80 9.81
CA ALA A 182 -3.88 -10.02 9.86
C ALA A 182 -4.45 -10.26 11.27
N LEU A 183 -3.61 -10.14 12.30
CA LEU A 183 -4.03 -10.32 13.70
C LEU A 183 -5.10 -9.30 14.10
N GLN A 184 -4.92 -8.03 13.77
CA GLN A 184 -5.86 -6.97 14.12
C GLN A 184 -7.20 -7.12 13.39
N CYS A 185 -7.18 -7.58 12.15
CA CYS A 185 -8.39 -7.78 11.34
C CYS A 185 -9.02 -9.16 11.50
N ASN A 186 -8.43 -10.06 12.27
CA ASN A 186 -8.79 -11.48 12.34
C ASN A 186 -8.80 -12.13 10.96
N ALA A 187 -7.76 -11.83 10.17
CA ALA A 187 -7.56 -12.30 8.80
C ALA A 187 -6.57 -13.46 8.74
N GLU A 188 -6.65 -14.27 7.69
CA GLU A 188 -5.63 -15.28 7.38
C GLU A 188 -4.36 -14.62 6.83
N LEU A 189 -3.20 -15.06 7.35
CA LEU A 189 -1.89 -14.63 6.84
C LEU A 189 -1.32 -15.67 5.90
N HIS A 190 -1.04 -15.30 4.69
CA HIS A 190 -0.33 -16.09 3.69
C HIS A 190 1.06 -15.49 3.43
N LEU A 191 2.04 -16.35 3.14
CA LEU A 191 3.38 -15.96 2.69
C LEU A 191 3.58 -16.40 1.25
N LEU A 192 4.03 -15.52 0.39
CA LEU A 192 4.22 -15.78 -1.03
C LEU A 192 5.58 -15.31 -1.52
N TYR A 193 6.24 -16.16 -2.28
CA TYR A 193 7.40 -15.84 -3.11
C TYR A 193 7.14 -16.24 -4.55
N ALA A 194 7.31 -15.30 -5.47
CA ALA A 194 7.24 -15.52 -6.92
C ALA A 194 8.65 -15.74 -7.47
N CYS A 195 8.97 -16.98 -7.80
CA CYS A 195 10.27 -17.39 -8.31
C CYS A 195 10.33 -17.11 -9.82
N ASP A 196 11.08 -16.09 -10.22
CA ASP A 196 11.41 -15.78 -11.62
C ASP A 196 12.90 -16.01 -11.84
N ILE A 197 13.25 -17.03 -12.64
CA ILE A 197 14.63 -17.29 -13.05
C ILE A 197 14.74 -16.91 -14.53
N PRO A 198 15.29 -15.73 -14.85
CA PRO A 198 15.37 -15.26 -16.23
C PRO A 198 16.24 -16.20 -17.09
N ALA A 199 15.72 -16.62 -18.24
CA ALA A 199 16.44 -17.50 -19.17
C ALA A 199 17.79 -16.90 -19.63
N ALA A 200 17.89 -15.57 -19.72
CA ALA A 200 19.11 -14.87 -20.06
C ALA A 200 20.23 -15.08 -19.01
N PHE A 201 19.88 -15.09 -17.71
CA PHE A 201 20.82 -15.35 -16.63
C PHE A 201 21.43 -16.77 -16.71
N LEU A 202 20.61 -17.73 -17.13
CA LEU A 202 21.03 -19.12 -17.26
C LEU A 202 21.94 -19.35 -18.47
N ALA A 203 21.86 -18.53 -19.53
CA ALA A 203 22.68 -18.62 -20.70
C ALA A 203 24.15 -18.16 -20.47
N ASP A 204 24.37 -17.25 -19.53
CA ASP A 204 25.69 -16.70 -19.20
C ASP A 204 26.53 -17.61 -18.26
N LEU A 205 25.88 -18.56 -17.58
CA LEU A 205 26.51 -19.50 -16.64
C LEU A 205 27.16 -20.70 -17.35
N GLY A 206 27.95 -20.47 -18.40
CA GLY A 206 28.68 -21.51 -19.15
C GLY A 206 29.51 -22.43 -18.25
N GLY A 207 29.00 -23.61 -17.95
CA GLY A 207 29.70 -24.65 -17.19
C GLY A 207 28.93 -25.97 -17.20
N GLY A 208 29.54 -27.08 -17.30
CA GLY A 208 29.16 -28.49 -17.43
C GLY A 208 27.79 -29.04 -17.00
N LEU A 209 26.90 -28.22 -16.47
CA LEU A 209 25.50 -28.57 -16.14
C LEU A 209 24.57 -28.17 -17.30
N THR A 210 23.56 -28.99 -17.53
CA THR A 210 22.49 -28.60 -18.46
C THR A 210 21.68 -27.45 -17.86
N LEU A 211 21.16 -26.55 -18.70
CA LEU A 211 20.31 -25.41 -18.28
C LEU A 211 19.16 -25.85 -17.37
N SER A 212 18.57 -27.01 -17.65
CA SER A 212 17.47 -27.59 -16.86
C SER A 212 17.90 -28.07 -15.47
N GLU A 213 19.10 -28.60 -15.34
CA GLU A 213 19.62 -29.04 -14.02
C GLU A 213 19.93 -27.85 -13.13
N LEU A 214 20.58 -26.82 -13.69
CA LEU A 214 20.89 -25.59 -12.96
C LEU A 214 19.60 -24.88 -12.50
N THR A 215 18.61 -24.75 -13.37
CA THR A 215 17.29 -24.16 -13.01
C THR A 215 16.64 -24.93 -11.87
N ARG A 216 16.69 -26.25 -11.92
CA ARG A 216 16.11 -27.11 -10.88
C ARG A 216 16.83 -26.95 -9.53
N GLU A 217 18.15 -26.86 -9.52
CA GLU A 217 18.93 -26.67 -8.30
C GLU A 217 18.68 -25.29 -7.67
N LEU A 218 18.77 -24.22 -8.48
CA LEU A 218 18.44 -22.86 -8.03
C LEU A 218 17.03 -22.76 -7.43
N ARG A 219 16.04 -23.35 -8.12
CA ARG A 219 14.67 -23.37 -7.61
C ARG A 219 14.58 -24.09 -6.26
N LYS A 220 15.27 -25.23 -6.10
CA LYS A 220 15.29 -25.99 -4.84
C LYS A 220 15.93 -25.20 -3.71
N ASP A 221 16.99 -24.46 -3.97
CA ASP A 221 17.68 -23.63 -2.98
C ASP A 221 16.80 -22.43 -2.56
N LEU A 222 16.15 -21.79 -3.53
CA LEU A 222 15.18 -20.70 -3.27
C LEU A 222 13.97 -21.21 -2.46
N GLU A 223 13.41 -22.35 -2.83
CA GLU A 223 12.32 -22.98 -2.09
C GLU A 223 12.73 -23.33 -0.64
N THR A 224 13.94 -23.86 -0.46
CA THR A 224 14.51 -24.15 0.85
C THR A 224 14.66 -22.88 1.69
N SER A 225 15.13 -21.79 1.11
CA SER A 225 15.26 -20.49 1.76
C SER A 225 13.90 -19.92 2.15
N PHE A 226 12.92 -20.01 1.25
CA PHE A 226 11.54 -19.59 1.50
C PHE A 226 10.91 -20.38 2.65
N LEU A 227 11.06 -21.71 2.67
CA LEU A 227 10.52 -22.54 3.74
C LEU A 227 11.17 -22.29 5.10
N LYS A 228 12.48 -21.98 5.12
CA LYS A 228 13.18 -21.55 6.35
C LYS A 228 12.63 -20.22 6.87
N LEU A 229 12.41 -19.25 5.96
CA LEU A 229 11.81 -17.96 6.30
C LEU A 229 10.39 -18.15 6.86
N ALA A 230 9.55 -18.93 6.17
CA ALA A 230 8.18 -19.22 6.61
C ALA A 230 8.14 -19.92 8.00
N ALA A 231 9.05 -20.87 8.24
CA ALA A 231 9.15 -21.58 9.52
C ALA A 231 9.57 -20.63 10.66
N ARG A 232 10.49 -19.71 10.41
CA ARG A 232 10.96 -18.71 11.39
C ARG A 232 9.81 -17.83 11.92
N PHE A 233 8.83 -17.52 11.07
CA PHE A 233 7.66 -16.73 11.46
C PHE A 233 6.42 -17.57 11.79
N GLY A 234 6.55 -18.91 11.84
CA GLY A 234 5.46 -19.79 12.21
C GLY A 234 4.29 -19.82 11.23
N VAL A 235 4.52 -19.46 9.95
CA VAL A 235 3.46 -19.50 8.93
C VAL A 235 3.05 -20.96 8.68
N PRO A 236 1.75 -21.33 8.76
CA PRO A 236 1.28 -22.69 8.51
C PRO A 236 1.62 -23.18 7.09
N ALA A 237 1.78 -24.47 6.89
CA ALA A 237 2.20 -25.04 5.61
C ALA A 237 1.21 -24.73 4.47
N GLU A 238 -0.08 -24.75 4.75
CA GLU A 238 -1.18 -24.42 3.84
C GLU A 238 -1.22 -22.95 3.42
N CYS A 239 -0.56 -22.08 4.20
CA CYS A 239 -0.46 -20.64 3.92
C CYS A 239 0.88 -20.25 3.27
N ARG A 240 1.70 -21.21 2.81
CA ARG A 240 2.99 -20.98 2.15
C ARG A 240 2.87 -21.20 0.66
N HIS A 241 3.21 -20.19 -0.13
CA HIS A 241 3.04 -20.22 -1.58
C HIS A 241 4.37 -19.89 -2.28
N PHE A 242 5.02 -20.92 -2.80
CA PHE A 242 6.19 -20.81 -3.67
C PHE A 242 5.71 -21.03 -5.10
N ILE A 243 5.55 -19.94 -5.86
CA ILE A 243 5.01 -19.97 -7.22
C ILE A 243 6.09 -19.60 -8.24
N THR A 244 5.96 -20.09 -9.47
CA THR A 244 6.89 -19.77 -10.55
C THR A 244 6.23 -18.79 -11.52
N GLY A 245 6.96 -17.74 -11.88
CA GLY A 245 6.51 -16.74 -12.85
C GLY A 245 7.01 -15.34 -12.55
N HIS A 246 6.80 -14.43 -13.49
CA HIS A 246 7.16 -13.04 -13.30
C HIS A 246 6.36 -12.43 -12.12
N PRO A 247 7.02 -11.80 -11.14
CA PRO A 247 6.41 -11.40 -9.86
C PRO A 247 5.08 -10.64 -10.00
N VAL A 248 5.01 -9.68 -10.92
CA VAL A 248 3.79 -8.86 -11.12
C VAL A 248 2.59 -9.72 -11.56
N SER A 249 2.78 -10.57 -12.57
CA SER A 249 1.73 -11.44 -13.09
C SER A 249 1.34 -12.50 -12.06
N ALA A 250 2.35 -13.17 -11.47
CA ALA A 250 2.16 -14.22 -10.49
C ALA A 250 1.38 -13.73 -9.25
N LEU A 251 1.73 -12.54 -8.71
CA LEU A 251 1.01 -11.93 -7.59
C LEU A 251 -0.41 -11.52 -7.98
N SER A 252 -0.62 -11.00 -9.20
CA SER A 252 -1.95 -10.60 -9.67
C SER A 252 -2.88 -11.80 -9.85
N GLU A 253 -2.40 -12.87 -10.49
CA GLU A 253 -3.13 -14.11 -10.69
C GLU A 253 -3.47 -14.76 -9.34
N PHE A 254 -2.47 -14.88 -8.46
CA PHE A 254 -2.65 -15.43 -7.11
C PHE A 254 -3.70 -14.64 -6.31
N ALA A 255 -3.62 -13.31 -6.34
CA ALA A 255 -4.56 -12.46 -5.62
C ALA A 255 -6.00 -12.63 -6.13
N HIS A 256 -6.17 -12.80 -7.44
CA HIS A 256 -7.47 -13.03 -8.05
C HIS A 256 -8.01 -14.43 -7.70
N GLU A 257 -7.22 -15.49 -7.88
CA GLU A 257 -7.62 -16.88 -7.66
C GLU A 257 -7.97 -17.18 -6.20
N HIS A 258 -7.19 -16.62 -5.27
CA HIS A 258 -7.35 -16.87 -3.84
C HIS A 258 -8.19 -15.80 -3.11
N GLN A 259 -8.72 -14.81 -3.87
CA GLN A 259 -9.50 -13.71 -3.32
C GLN A 259 -8.77 -12.97 -2.20
N ILE A 260 -7.54 -12.56 -2.46
CA ILE A 260 -6.71 -11.83 -1.51
C ILE A 260 -7.23 -10.39 -1.38
N ASP A 261 -7.36 -9.91 -0.15
CA ASP A 261 -7.80 -8.55 0.14
C ASP A 261 -6.63 -7.56 0.17
N VAL A 262 -5.46 -8.01 0.65
CA VAL A 262 -4.28 -7.15 0.82
C VAL A 262 -3.00 -7.90 0.48
N ILE A 263 -2.17 -7.28 -0.34
CA ILE A 263 -0.77 -7.67 -0.53
C ILE A 263 0.12 -6.71 0.26
N VAL A 264 0.91 -7.25 1.18
CA VAL A 264 1.96 -6.51 1.90
C VAL A 264 3.28 -6.75 1.20
N MET A 265 3.96 -5.70 0.80
CA MET A 265 5.21 -5.79 0.04
C MET A 265 6.19 -4.68 0.41
N GLY A 266 7.47 -4.94 0.14
CA GLY A 266 8.53 -4.01 0.42
C GLY A 266 8.59 -2.87 -0.58
N ARG A 267 9.06 -1.73 -0.09
CA ARG A 267 9.52 -0.61 -0.91
C ARG A 267 10.98 -0.33 -0.57
N THR A 268 11.81 -0.09 -1.56
CA THR A 268 13.19 0.35 -1.33
C THR A 268 13.18 1.83 -0.97
N GLN A 269 13.60 2.17 0.25
CA GLN A 269 13.81 3.57 0.63
C GLN A 269 15.09 4.10 -0.05
N TYR A 270 15.02 5.34 -0.51
CA TYR A 270 16.15 6.04 -1.13
C TYR A 270 17.31 6.20 -0.14
N GLY A 271 18.46 5.61 -0.45
CA GLY A 271 19.73 5.79 0.26
C GLY A 271 20.96 5.52 -0.62
N SER A 272 20.80 4.93 -1.79
CA SER A 272 21.86 4.74 -2.76
C SER A 272 21.35 5.13 -4.16
N LEU A 273 22.16 5.93 -4.84
CA LEU A 273 21.97 6.40 -6.20
C LEU A 273 21.29 5.34 -7.10
N GLU A 274 20.13 5.70 -7.66
CA GLU A 274 19.50 5.07 -8.85
C GLU A 274 18.84 3.68 -8.69
N LYS A 275 18.59 3.12 -7.52
CA LYS A 275 17.65 2.00 -7.48
C LYS A 275 16.22 2.53 -7.38
N LEU A 276 15.56 2.56 -8.52
CA LEU A 276 14.10 2.67 -8.70
C LEU A 276 13.40 1.82 -7.64
N LEU A 277 12.26 2.31 -7.10
CA LEU A 277 11.27 1.43 -6.47
C LEU A 277 11.28 0.11 -7.21
N GLY A 278 11.40 -1.01 -6.51
CA GLY A 278 11.41 -2.29 -7.19
C GLY A 278 10.30 -2.27 -8.23
N SER A 279 10.66 -2.48 -9.48
CA SER A 279 9.76 -2.37 -10.64
C SER A 279 8.43 -3.10 -10.41
N THR A 280 8.45 -4.12 -9.56
CA THR A 280 7.31 -4.91 -9.12
C THR A 280 6.25 -4.08 -8.38
N THR A 281 6.64 -3.26 -7.37
CA THR A 281 5.66 -2.50 -6.56
C THR A 281 4.94 -1.42 -7.36
N GLU A 282 5.64 -0.77 -8.28
CA GLU A 282 5.02 0.25 -9.15
C GLU A 282 4.08 -0.38 -10.18
N HIS A 283 4.47 -1.50 -10.77
CA HIS A 283 3.67 -2.17 -11.80
C HIS A 283 2.45 -2.88 -11.20
N ILE A 284 2.60 -3.50 -10.04
CA ILE A 284 1.53 -4.27 -9.42
C ILE A 284 0.37 -3.39 -8.97
N LEU A 285 0.62 -2.14 -8.55
CA LEU A 285 -0.39 -1.21 -8.01
C LEU A 285 -1.65 -1.07 -8.88
N TYR A 286 -1.50 -1.18 -10.20
CA TYR A 286 -2.61 -1.04 -11.14
C TYR A 286 -3.08 -2.35 -11.77
N GLN A 287 -2.46 -3.47 -11.41
CA GLN A 287 -2.76 -4.78 -11.98
C GLN A 287 -3.45 -5.72 -11.00
N VAL A 288 -3.25 -5.51 -9.70
CA VAL A 288 -3.91 -6.36 -8.69
C VAL A 288 -5.33 -5.91 -8.40
N PRO A 289 -6.24 -6.86 -8.15
CA PRO A 289 -7.64 -6.57 -7.82
C PRO A 289 -7.83 -6.14 -6.35
N CYS A 290 -6.78 -6.13 -5.54
CA CYS A 290 -6.82 -5.94 -4.09
C CYS A 290 -6.08 -4.67 -3.64
N SER A 291 -6.07 -4.42 -2.33
CA SER A 291 -5.30 -3.34 -1.71
C SER A 291 -3.82 -3.70 -1.57
N ILE A 292 -2.96 -2.67 -1.47
CA ILE A 292 -1.52 -2.83 -1.27
C ILE A 292 -1.10 -2.09 0.00
N LEU A 293 -0.38 -2.79 0.88
CA LEU A 293 0.36 -2.18 2.00
C LEU A 293 1.86 -2.23 1.69
N ALA A 294 2.45 -1.07 1.44
CA ALA A 294 3.87 -0.92 1.14
C ALA A 294 4.66 -0.49 2.40
N VAL A 295 5.72 -1.23 2.75
CA VAL A 295 6.49 -1.07 3.99
C VAL A 295 7.98 -0.85 3.75
#